data_ced32916d338f69dd9647b7ee7c3861b
#
_entry.id   ced32916d338f69dd9647b7ee7c3861b
#
_cell.length_a   1.000
_cell.length_b   1.000
_cell.length_c   1.000
_cell.angle_alpha   90.00
_cell.angle_beta   90.00
_cell.angle_gamma   90.00
#
_symmetry.space_group_name_H-M   'P 1'
#
loop_
_entity.id
_entity.type
_entity.pdbx_description
1 polymer ?
#
loop_
_entity_poly.entity_id
_entity_poly.type
_entity_poly.pdbx_seq_one_letter_code
_entity_poly.pdbx_strand_id
1 'polypeptide(L)'
;MKKLFATFLLLTISSLAFAQKKTVQVEAGITYPIGLKKNGNKENHIGFYANGIYNFTNSPLSAKLRLSYDSYTVVMNEYSNSPFNGRSLVILPSVNYNFPTSSKVEFYAGVGAGVSIDNMDRGVFNNGKKCHAVCAPQLGVNIINHINISAQYNITQKDFSRLMLGIGYIF
;
A
#
# COMPACT_ATOMS: atom_id res chain seq x y z
N MET A 1 -20.83 22.12 -2.19
CA MET A 1 -19.55 22.05 -1.47
C MET A 1 -18.73 20.80 -1.82
N LYS A 2 -19.26 19.56 -1.79
CA LYS A 2 -18.50 18.33 -2.10
C LYS A 2 -17.88 18.31 -3.52
N LYS A 3 -18.60 18.80 -4.54
CA LYS A 3 -18.09 18.86 -5.93
C LYS A 3 -16.96 19.89 -6.11
N LEU A 4 -17.04 21.02 -5.41
CA LEU A 4 -16.01 22.08 -5.42
C LEU A 4 -14.71 21.61 -4.76
N PHE A 5 -14.81 20.85 -3.67
CA PHE A 5 -13.67 20.25 -2.98
C PHE A 5 -12.96 19.20 -3.85
N ALA A 6 -13.74 18.35 -4.55
CA ALA A 6 -13.19 17.37 -5.48
C ALA A 6 -12.49 18.04 -6.68
N THR A 7 -13.06 19.11 -7.23
CA THR A 7 -12.44 19.87 -8.33
C THR A 7 -11.17 20.59 -7.88
N PHE A 8 -11.16 21.17 -6.67
CA PHE A 8 -9.99 21.82 -6.10
C PHE A 8 -8.88 20.80 -5.81
N LEU A 9 -9.23 19.63 -5.30
CA LEU A 9 -8.28 18.52 -5.08
C LEU A 9 -7.68 18.03 -6.41
N LEU A 10 -8.49 17.89 -7.47
CA LEU A 10 -8.02 17.52 -8.80
C LEU A 10 -7.09 18.59 -9.42
N LEU A 11 -7.41 19.87 -9.24
CA LEU A 11 -6.58 20.99 -9.72
C LEU A 11 -5.25 21.09 -8.97
N THR A 12 -5.22 20.83 -7.66
CA THR A 12 -3.97 20.80 -6.88
C THR A 12 -3.09 19.60 -7.26
N ILE A 13 -3.69 18.46 -7.56
CA ILE A 13 -2.94 17.27 -8.04
C ILE A 13 -2.36 17.53 -9.43
N SER A 14 -3.09 18.19 -10.34
CA SER A 14 -2.59 18.47 -11.69
C SER A 14 -1.48 19.53 -11.71
N SER A 15 -1.46 20.49 -10.80
CA SER A 15 -0.38 21.49 -10.71
C SER A 15 0.94 20.93 -10.18
N LEU A 16 0.91 19.83 -9.43
CA LEU A 16 2.09 19.11 -9.00
C LEU A 16 2.75 18.30 -10.14
N ALA A 17 2.05 18.12 -11.28
CA ALA A 17 2.50 17.28 -12.38
C ALA A 17 3.60 17.88 -13.29
N PHE A 18 3.94 19.15 -13.18
CA PHE A 18 4.79 19.85 -14.17
C PHE A 18 6.21 20.22 -13.72
N ALA A 19 6.72 19.72 -12.61
CA ALA A 19 8.09 20.04 -12.16
C ALA A 19 9.07 18.90 -12.40
N GLN A 20 10.24 19.21 -12.88
CA GLN A 20 11.46 18.39 -13.07
C GLN A 20 11.69 17.42 -11.91
N LYS A 21 12.49 16.31 -12.10
CA LYS A 21 12.73 15.22 -11.13
C LYS A 21 12.34 15.64 -9.71
N LYS A 22 11.05 15.44 -9.44
CA LYS A 22 10.34 16.17 -8.40
C LYS A 22 10.85 15.73 -7.05
N THR A 23 11.28 16.66 -6.26
CA THR A 23 11.57 16.42 -4.84
C THR A 23 10.37 15.75 -4.15
N VAL A 24 9.15 16.14 -4.54
CA VAL A 24 7.90 15.54 -4.05
C VAL A 24 7.13 14.94 -5.21
N GLN A 25 6.70 13.71 -5.06
CA GLN A 25 5.86 12.98 -6.01
C GLN A 25 4.67 12.36 -5.28
N VAL A 26 3.58 12.18 -5.99
CA VAL A 26 2.41 11.45 -5.51
C VAL A 26 2.21 10.24 -6.42
N GLU A 27 1.90 9.10 -5.84
CA GLU A 27 1.62 7.87 -6.55
C GLU A 27 0.27 7.34 -6.08
N ALA A 28 -0.54 6.83 -7.01
CA ALA A 28 -1.75 6.10 -6.69
C ALA A 28 -1.81 4.82 -7.50
N GLY A 29 -2.37 3.76 -6.92
CA GLY A 29 -2.39 2.47 -7.58
C GLY A 29 -3.29 1.45 -6.93
N ILE A 30 -3.26 0.26 -7.51
CA ILE A 30 -3.94 -0.93 -7.01
C ILE A 30 -2.92 -1.90 -6.41
N THR A 31 -3.36 -2.69 -5.47
CA THR A 31 -2.54 -3.70 -4.82
C THR A 31 -3.31 -5.02 -4.71
N TYR A 32 -2.59 -6.13 -4.81
CA TYR A 32 -3.14 -7.47 -4.65
C TYR A 32 -2.38 -8.20 -3.53
N PRO A 33 -3.04 -8.53 -2.41
CA PRO A 33 -2.44 -9.29 -1.32
C PRO A 33 -2.31 -10.77 -1.69
N ILE A 34 -1.18 -11.39 -1.33
CA ILE A 34 -0.90 -12.82 -1.50
C ILE A 34 -0.44 -13.38 -0.15
N GLY A 35 -0.88 -14.59 0.19
CA GLY A 35 -0.28 -15.33 1.29
C GLY A 35 -1.02 -15.31 2.63
N LEU A 36 -2.26 -14.85 2.68
CA LEU A 36 -3.13 -15.02 3.86
C LEU A 36 -3.62 -16.47 3.99
N LYS A 37 -2.71 -17.45 4.08
CA LYS A 37 -3.07 -18.85 4.26
C LYS A 37 -2.64 -19.35 5.64
N LYS A 38 -3.60 -19.47 6.57
CA LYS A 38 -3.55 -20.46 7.64
C LYS A 38 -4.97 -20.83 8.08
N ASN A 39 -5.32 -22.12 7.99
CA ASN A 39 -6.57 -22.73 8.49
C ASN A 39 -7.87 -22.10 7.95
N GLY A 40 -8.09 -22.15 6.63
CA GLY A 40 -9.34 -21.74 5.99
C GLY A 40 -9.11 -21.22 4.58
N ASN A 41 -10.12 -21.31 3.74
CA ASN A 41 -10.12 -20.65 2.44
C ASN A 41 -10.21 -19.14 2.66
N LYS A 42 -9.18 -18.40 2.28
CA LYS A 42 -9.17 -16.95 2.31
C LYS A 42 -9.16 -16.43 0.88
N GLU A 43 -10.12 -15.61 0.56
CA GLU A 43 -10.19 -14.90 -0.71
C GLU A 43 -9.62 -13.50 -0.53
N ASN A 44 -8.63 -13.18 -1.35
CA ASN A 44 -8.01 -11.86 -1.37
C ASN A 44 -8.69 -11.00 -2.42
N HIS A 45 -8.98 -9.76 -2.07
CA HIS A 45 -9.57 -8.79 -3.00
C HIS A 45 -8.55 -7.73 -3.37
N ILE A 46 -8.76 -7.10 -4.52
CA ILE A 46 -7.96 -5.96 -4.97
C ILE A 46 -8.09 -4.84 -3.95
N GLY A 47 -6.96 -4.29 -3.53
CA GLY A 47 -6.87 -3.11 -2.69
C GLY A 47 -6.41 -1.89 -3.48
N PHE A 48 -6.42 -0.74 -2.81
CA PHE A 48 -5.96 0.53 -3.36
C PHE A 48 -4.87 1.12 -2.45
N TYR A 49 -3.97 1.91 -3.04
CA TYR A 49 -3.00 2.64 -2.26
C TYR A 49 -2.72 4.03 -2.84
N ALA A 50 -2.26 4.91 -1.98
CA ALA A 50 -1.67 6.19 -2.33
C ALA A 50 -0.35 6.36 -1.58
N ASN A 51 0.65 6.90 -2.26
CA ASN A 51 1.96 7.22 -1.70
C ASN A 51 2.27 8.71 -1.86
N GLY A 52 2.78 9.33 -0.80
CA GLY A 52 3.56 10.55 -0.90
C GLY A 52 5.04 10.18 -0.90
N ILE A 53 5.82 10.64 -1.87
CA ILE A 53 7.23 10.31 -2.04
C ILE A 53 8.04 11.61 -1.97
N TYR A 54 9.05 11.63 -1.12
CA TYR A 54 10.02 12.71 -1.03
C TYR A 54 11.41 12.19 -1.43
N ASN A 55 11.95 12.71 -2.53
CA ASN A 55 13.28 12.37 -3.01
C ASN A 55 14.30 13.35 -2.43
N PHE A 56 15.30 12.85 -1.71
CA PHE A 56 16.36 13.69 -1.15
C PHE A 56 17.27 14.20 -2.26
N THR A 57 17.49 15.50 -2.30
CA THR A 57 18.38 16.13 -3.28
C THR A 57 19.80 15.61 -3.11
N ASN A 58 20.45 15.25 -4.21
CA ASN A 58 21.83 14.73 -4.24
C ASN A 58 22.02 13.40 -3.46
N SER A 59 20.97 12.64 -3.25
CA SER A 59 21.01 11.35 -2.56
C SER A 59 20.22 10.30 -3.32
N PRO A 60 20.64 9.04 -3.31
CA PRO A 60 19.85 7.94 -3.86
C PRO A 60 18.68 7.54 -2.93
N LEU A 61 18.51 8.24 -1.82
CA LEU A 61 17.48 7.95 -0.85
C LEU A 61 16.15 8.65 -1.16
N SER A 62 15.06 8.01 -0.82
CA SER A 62 13.73 8.62 -0.79
C SER A 62 12.96 8.19 0.46
N ALA A 63 12.16 9.10 0.99
CA ALA A 63 11.16 8.81 2.01
C ALA A 63 9.80 8.61 1.33
N LYS A 64 9.04 7.61 1.75
CA LYS A 64 7.71 7.32 1.22
C LYS A 64 6.73 7.13 2.37
N LEU A 65 5.58 7.77 2.28
CA LEU A 65 4.43 7.52 3.15
C LEU A 65 3.36 6.82 2.33
N ARG A 66 3.07 5.56 2.65
CA ARG A 66 2.00 4.77 2.02
C ARG A 66 0.77 4.73 2.89
N LEU A 67 -0.37 4.99 2.25
CA LEU A 67 -1.69 4.69 2.77
C LEU A 67 -2.28 3.59 1.86
N SER A 68 -2.61 2.43 2.40
CA SER A 68 -3.22 1.35 1.62
C SER A 68 -4.44 0.78 2.32
N TYR A 69 -5.44 0.43 1.51
CA TYR A 69 -6.67 -0.19 1.94
C TYR A 69 -6.91 -1.45 1.14
N ASP A 70 -7.15 -2.56 1.80
CA ASP A 70 -7.49 -3.82 1.20
C ASP A 70 -8.58 -4.54 2.00
N SER A 71 -9.29 -5.45 1.34
CA SER A 71 -10.28 -6.31 1.95
C SER A 71 -9.98 -7.77 1.67
N TYR A 72 -10.41 -8.64 2.56
CA TYR A 72 -10.24 -10.09 2.44
C TYR A 72 -11.42 -10.80 3.07
N THR A 73 -11.72 -12.01 2.57
CA THR A 73 -12.74 -12.88 3.13
C THR A 73 -12.07 -14.11 3.73
N VAL A 74 -12.46 -14.45 4.95
CA VAL A 74 -11.98 -15.64 5.67
C VAL A 74 -13.14 -16.60 5.87
N VAL A 75 -13.02 -17.83 5.38
CA VAL A 75 -13.95 -18.91 5.63
C VAL A 75 -13.35 -19.86 6.67
N MET A 76 -13.93 -19.95 7.86
CA MET A 76 -13.50 -20.89 8.89
C MET A 76 -14.28 -22.20 8.77
N ASN A 77 -13.60 -23.28 8.42
CA ASN A 77 -14.22 -24.60 8.18
C ASN A 77 -14.62 -25.35 9.46
N GLU A 78 -14.22 -24.89 10.67
CA GLU A 78 -14.38 -25.71 11.88
C GLU A 78 -15.71 -25.53 12.63
N TYR A 79 -16.44 -24.40 12.48
CA TYR A 79 -17.66 -24.18 13.27
C TYR A 79 -18.81 -23.47 12.54
N SER A 80 -18.58 -22.92 11.39
CA SER A 80 -19.63 -22.25 10.60
C SER A 80 -19.09 -21.98 9.19
N ASN A 81 -19.83 -22.38 8.17
CA ASN A 81 -19.58 -22.03 6.76
C ASN A 81 -19.86 -20.54 6.45
N SER A 82 -19.94 -19.69 7.47
CA SER A 82 -20.22 -18.28 7.27
C SER A 82 -18.92 -17.53 6.95
N PRO A 83 -18.82 -16.87 5.80
CA PRO A 83 -17.65 -16.07 5.45
C PRO A 83 -17.57 -14.82 6.34
N PHE A 84 -16.39 -14.50 6.84
CA PHE A 84 -16.11 -13.27 7.57
C PHE A 84 -15.34 -12.29 6.66
N ASN A 85 -15.85 -11.07 6.56
CA ASN A 85 -15.20 -10.03 5.80
C ASN A 85 -14.23 -9.23 6.68
N GLY A 86 -12.97 -9.17 6.29
CA GLY A 86 -11.95 -8.35 6.91
C GLY A 86 -11.60 -7.15 6.03
N ARG A 87 -11.29 -6.03 6.65
CA ARG A 87 -10.78 -4.81 6.02
C ARG A 87 -9.54 -4.35 6.73
N SER A 88 -8.54 -3.93 5.98
CA SER A 88 -7.26 -3.49 6.51
C SER A 88 -6.90 -2.11 5.95
N LEU A 89 -6.59 -1.18 6.84
CA LEU A 89 -6.00 0.11 6.51
C LEU A 89 -4.57 0.12 7.05
N VAL A 90 -3.59 0.32 6.17
CA VAL A 90 -2.18 0.37 6.56
C VAL A 90 -1.63 1.78 6.32
N ILE A 91 -0.97 2.33 7.34
CA ILE A 91 -0.21 3.58 7.29
C ILE A 91 1.26 3.21 7.48
N LEU A 92 2.07 3.42 6.43
CA LEU A 92 3.44 2.90 6.38
C LEU A 92 4.43 3.97 5.90
N PRO A 93 5.06 4.73 6.79
CA PRO A 93 6.28 5.45 6.46
C PRO A 93 7.41 4.47 6.14
N SER A 94 8.22 4.79 5.13
CA SER A 94 9.33 3.97 4.68
C SER A 94 10.47 4.80 4.11
N VAL A 95 11.66 4.21 4.08
CA VAL A 95 12.85 4.77 3.41
C VAL A 95 13.28 3.78 2.33
N ASN A 96 13.57 4.30 1.14
CA ASN A 96 14.02 3.53 0.01
C ASN A 96 15.37 4.02 -0.49
N TYR A 97 16.14 3.10 -1.00
CA TYR A 97 17.33 3.35 -1.80
C TYR A 97 16.99 3.13 -3.27
N ASN A 98 17.16 4.15 -4.08
CA ASN A 98 16.91 4.13 -5.52
C ASN A 98 18.23 3.81 -6.24
N PHE A 99 18.26 2.70 -6.97
CA PHE A 99 19.45 2.27 -7.73
C PHE A 99 19.50 3.04 -9.04
N PRO A 100 20.54 3.84 -9.29
CA PRO A 100 20.69 4.54 -10.55
C PRO A 100 20.98 3.52 -11.66
N THR A 101 20.01 3.25 -12.52
CA THR A 101 20.15 2.24 -13.57
C THR A 101 20.17 2.87 -14.96
N SER A 102 19.09 3.47 -15.38
CA SER A 102 18.97 4.16 -16.67
C SER A 102 17.93 5.27 -16.57
N SER A 103 17.92 6.18 -17.54
CA SER A 103 16.93 7.27 -17.56
C SER A 103 15.47 6.82 -17.65
N LYS A 104 15.23 5.57 -18.02
CA LYS A 104 13.87 5.03 -18.25
C LYS A 104 13.40 4.03 -17.20
N VAL A 105 14.33 3.40 -16.47
CA VAL A 105 14.02 2.36 -15.49
C VAL A 105 14.85 2.60 -14.24
N GLU A 106 14.20 2.70 -13.10
CA GLU A 106 14.81 2.90 -11.79
C GLU A 106 14.32 1.80 -10.84
N PHE A 107 15.23 0.98 -10.33
CA PHE A 107 14.92 0.01 -9.29
C PHE A 107 15.05 0.67 -7.91
N TYR A 108 14.24 0.21 -6.98
CA TYR A 108 14.42 0.62 -5.57
C TYR A 108 14.21 -0.56 -4.63
N ALA A 109 14.84 -0.47 -3.48
CA ALA A 109 14.60 -1.35 -2.35
C ALA A 109 14.54 -0.52 -1.07
N GLY A 110 13.73 -0.94 -0.12
CA GLY A 110 13.55 -0.19 1.11
C GLY A 110 12.86 -0.96 2.20
N VAL A 111 12.65 -0.29 3.31
CA VAL A 111 11.95 -0.82 4.47
C VAL A 111 11.06 0.24 5.08
N GLY A 112 9.88 -0.17 5.50
CA GLY A 112 8.93 0.67 6.23
C GLY A 112 8.59 0.09 7.58
N ALA A 113 8.16 0.96 8.49
CA ALA A 113 7.60 0.58 9.77
C ALA A 113 6.38 1.46 10.05
N GLY A 114 5.27 0.85 10.42
CA GLY A 114 4.01 1.57 10.57
C GLY A 114 2.95 0.79 11.32
N VAL A 115 1.70 1.07 11.00
CA VAL A 115 0.54 0.47 11.67
C VAL A 115 -0.47 -0.04 10.66
N SER A 116 -1.08 -1.20 10.98
CA SER A 116 -2.26 -1.76 10.31
C SER A 116 -3.45 -1.67 11.25
N ILE A 117 -4.54 -1.15 10.75
CA ILE A 117 -5.82 -1.09 11.45
C ILE A 117 -6.73 -2.10 10.74
N ASP A 118 -6.93 -3.24 11.38
CA ASP A 118 -7.73 -4.34 10.86
C ASP A 118 -9.11 -4.33 11.50
N ASN A 119 -10.15 -4.35 10.69
CA ASN A 119 -11.53 -4.44 11.12
C ASN A 119 -12.11 -5.77 10.62
N MET A 120 -12.48 -6.65 11.54
CA MET A 120 -13.12 -7.92 11.24
C MET A 120 -14.59 -7.83 11.57
N ASP A 121 -15.43 -7.98 10.56
CA ASP A 121 -16.88 -8.11 10.72
C ASP A 121 -17.20 -9.59 10.98
N ARG A 122 -17.51 -9.91 12.24
CA ARG A 122 -17.85 -11.27 12.68
C ARG A 122 -19.36 -11.48 12.82
N GLY A 123 -20.18 -10.68 12.14
CA GLY A 123 -21.65 -10.76 12.23
C GLY A 123 -22.14 -10.44 13.64
N VAL A 124 -22.90 -11.35 14.26
CA VAL A 124 -23.53 -11.16 15.59
C VAL A 124 -22.52 -11.10 16.74
N PHE A 125 -21.27 -11.56 16.53
CA PHE A 125 -20.23 -11.64 17.55
C PHE A 125 -19.15 -10.57 17.32
N ASN A 126 -19.33 -9.41 17.93
CA ASN A 126 -18.35 -8.38 18.22
C ASN A 126 -17.42 -7.91 17.07
N ASN A 127 -17.72 -6.75 16.52
CA ASN A 127 -16.86 -6.01 15.59
C ASN A 127 -15.58 -5.53 16.32
N GLY A 128 -14.49 -6.26 16.16
CA GLY A 128 -13.21 -5.91 16.78
C GLY A 128 -12.29 -5.15 15.83
N LYS A 129 -12.06 -3.87 16.09
CA LYS A 129 -10.92 -3.15 15.49
C LYS A 129 -9.65 -3.57 16.22
N LYS A 130 -8.64 -4.04 15.48
CA LYS A 130 -7.32 -4.35 16.00
C LYS A 130 -6.28 -3.50 15.31
N CYS A 131 -5.37 -2.95 16.10
CA CYS A 131 -4.24 -2.19 15.59
C CYS A 131 -2.96 -3.04 15.79
N HIS A 132 -2.18 -3.20 14.73
CA HIS A 132 -0.96 -4.00 14.72
C HIS A 132 0.21 -3.17 14.20
N ALA A 133 1.38 -3.34 14.80
CA ALA A 133 2.61 -2.86 14.21
C ALA A 133 2.94 -3.63 12.93
N VAL A 134 3.43 -2.93 11.92
CA VAL A 134 3.83 -3.47 10.62
C VAL A 134 5.28 -3.11 10.36
N CYS A 135 6.10 -4.10 10.02
CA CYS A 135 7.40 -3.90 9.38
C CYS A 135 7.30 -4.41 7.95
N ALA A 136 7.76 -3.65 6.97
CA ALA A 136 7.55 -3.99 5.58
C ALA A 136 8.79 -3.73 4.72
N PRO A 137 9.63 -4.75 4.48
CA PRO A 137 10.58 -4.71 3.38
C PRO A 137 9.82 -4.59 2.06
N GLN A 138 10.34 -3.75 1.15
CA GLN A 138 9.75 -3.49 -0.14
C GLN A 138 10.81 -3.37 -1.22
N LEU A 139 10.44 -3.73 -2.43
CA LEU A 139 11.22 -3.54 -3.63
C LEU A 139 10.29 -3.17 -4.79
N GLY A 140 10.83 -2.51 -5.79
CA GLY A 140 10.03 -2.16 -6.95
C GLY A 140 10.86 -1.54 -8.07
N VAL A 141 10.15 -1.22 -9.12
CA VAL A 141 10.69 -0.61 -10.33
C VAL A 141 9.78 0.51 -10.80
N ASN A 142 10.38 1.66 -11.06
CA ASN A 142 9.75 2.81 -11.71
C ASN A 142 10.12 2.77 -13.19
N ILE A 143 9.12 2.77 -14.06
CA ILE A 143 9.28 2.74 -15.51
C ILE A 143 8.84 4.09 -16.07
N ILE A 144 9.74 4.74 -16.84
CA ILE A 144 9.51 6.05 -17.49
C ILE A 144 9.05 7.11 -16.47
N ASN A 145 9.45 6.99 -15.20
CA ASN A 145 9.08 7.87 -14.09
C ASN A 145 7.56 7.98 -13.79
N HIS A 146 6.73 7.16 -14.42
CA HIS A 146 5.28 7.22 -14.28
C HIS A 146 4.65 5.92 -13.81
N ILE A 147 5.19 4.77 -14.16
CA ILE A 147 4.63 3.47 -13.79
C ILE A 147 5.48 2.85 -12.70
N ASN A 148 4.87 2.54 -11.56
CA ASN A 148 5.50 1.79 -10.49
C ASN A 148 4.96 0.36 -10.45
N ILE A 149 5.86 -0.60 -10.37
CA ILE A 149 5.54 -2.00 -10.04
C ILE A 149 6.28 -2.33 -8.76
N SER A 150 5.57 -2.80 -7.75
CA SER A 150 6.16 -3.01 -6.42
C SER A 150 5.74 -4.34 -5.79
N ALA A 151 6.64 -4.87 -4.98
CA ALA A 151 6.37 -5.97 -4.06
C ALA A 151 6.75 -5.51 -2.65
N GLN A 152 5.86 -5.73 -1.69
CA GLN A 152 6.00 -5.34 -0.29
C GLN A 152 5.54 -6.49 0.58
N TYR A 153 6.36 -6.92 1.54
CA TYR A 153 5.97 -7.96 2.48
C TYR A 153 5.64 -7.35 3.84
N ASN A 154 4.35 -7.28 4.17
CA ASN A 154 3.87 -6.79 5.45
C ASN A 154 4.07 -7.85 6.52
N ILE A 155 5.06 -7.65 7.38
CA ILE A 155 5.31 -8.47 8.56
C ILE A 155 4.50 -7.88 9.70
N THR A 156 3.50 -8.64 10.15
CA THR A 156 2.63 -8.27 11.27
C THR A 156 2.58 -9.43 12.27
N GLN A 157 1.59 -9.45 13.14
CA GLN A 157 1.31 -10.63 13.94
C GLN A 157 1.02 -11.85 13.04
N LYS A 158 1.33 -13.04 13.54
CA LYS A 158 1.48 -14.33 12.84
C LYS A 158 0.45 -14.68 11.76
N ASP A 159 -0.78 -14.16 11.87
CA ASP A 159 -1.89 -14.52 10.96
C ASP A 159 -2.21 -13.43 9.92
N PHE A 160 -1.55 -12.27 9.97
CA PHE A 160 -1.82 -11.11 9.13
C PHE A 160 -0.67 -10.73 8.21
N SER A 161 0.45 -11.45 8.30
CA SER A 161 1.60 -11.23 7.40
C SER A 161 1.26 -11.64 5.98
N ARG A 162 1.55 -10.76 5.00
CA ARG A 162 1.18 -10.97 3.61
C ARG A 162 2.11 -10.25 2.64
N LEU A 163 2.27 -10.83 1.46
CA LEU A 163 2.92 -10.20 0.32
C LEU A 163 1.89 -9.34 -0.43
N MET A 164 2.24 -8.09 -0.70
CA MET A 164 1.44 -7.13 -1.46
C MET A 164 2.13 -6.87 -2.78
N LEU A 165 1.51 -7.23 -3.90
CA LEU A 165 1.94 -6.83 -5.23
C LEU A 165 1.18 -5.57 -5.63
N GLY A 166 1.86 -4.56 -6.12
CA GLY A 166 1.27 -3.27 -6.48
C GLY A 166 1.66 -2.83 -7.86
N ILE A 167 0.72 -2.16 -8.53
CA ILE A 167 0.96 -1.38 -9.74
C ILE A 167 0.32 0.00 -9.56
N GLY A 168 1.06 1.05 -9.87
CA GLY A 168 0.63 2.42 -9.67
C GLY A 168 1.14 3.38 -10.71
N TYR A 169 0.56 4.57 -10.68
CA TYR A 169 0.95 5.70 -11.51
C TYR A 169 1.51 6.83 -10.64
N ILE A 170 2.68 7.34 -11.04
CA ILE A 170 3.39 8.44 -10.39
C ILE A 170 3.08 9.73 -11.18
N PHE A 171 2.61 10.74 -10.45
CA PHE A 171 2.19 12.04 -11.00
C PHE A 171 3.32 13.05 -11.02
#